data_ed4a351f316f5757c407eeac219f075e
#
_entry.id   ed4a351f316f5757c407eeac219f075e
#
_cell.length_a   1.000
_cell.length_b   1.000
_cell.length_c   1.000
_cell.angle_alpha   90.00
_cell.angle_beta   90.00
_cell.angle_gamma   90.00
#
_symmetry.space_group_name_H-M   'P 1'
#
loop_
_entity.id
_entity.type
_entity.pdbx_description
1 polymer ?
#
loop_
_entity_poly.entity_id
_entity_poly.type
_entity_poly.pdbx_seq_one_letter_code
_entity_poly.pdbx_strand_id
1 'polypeptide(L)'
;MVPEINGQCTKDGKLIANPNCTTAIGLMAIWPLHKAFGLKKIIMATYQAASGAGQQGMDELTEGTKAYLEGGTPKNDIFSHPLPFNVIPQIDKFQENGYTKEEMKVTWECRKICGLADDFPVR
;
A
#
# COMPACT_ATOMS: atom_id res chain seq x y z
N MET A 1 8.25 -8.96 -6.38
CA MET A 1 7.90 -10.15 -7.15
C MET A 1 6.60 -10.73 -6.60
N VAL A 2 5.67 -11.12 -7.45
CA VAL A 2 4.44 -11.84 -7.10
C VAL A 2 4.49 -13.16 -7.86
N PRO A 3 4.55 -14.32 -7.18
CA PRO A 3 4.83 -15.62 -7.82
C PRO A 3 3.87 -15.95 -8.98
N GLU A 4 2.60 -15.66 -8.83
CA GLU A 4 1.55 -15.95 -9.80
C GLU A 4 1.65 -15.10 -11.08
N ILE A 5 2.40 -13.99 -11.02
CA ILE A 5 2.52 -13.02 -12.12
C ILE A 5 3.88 -13.13 -12.79
N ASN A 6 4.94 -12.99 -12.00
CA ASN A 6 6.32 -12.91 -12.51
C ASN A 6 7.30 -13.78 -11.72
N GLY A 7 6.84 -14.92 -11.17
CA GLY A 7 7.66 -15.85 -10.40
C GLY A 7 8.87 -16.41 -11.16
N GLN A 8 8.81 -16.45 -12.49
CA GLN A 8 9.94 -16.87 -13.33
C GLN A 8 11.20 -16.01 -13.16
N CYS A 9 11.07 -14.77 -12.72
CA CYS A 9 12.21 -13.87 -12.49
C CYS A 9 13.10 -14.30 -11.31
N THR A 10 12.66 -15.30 -10.51
CA THR A 10 13.44 -15.81 -9.38
C THR A 10 14.48 -16.85 -9.79
N LYS A 11 14.40 -17.42 -10.99
CA LYS A 11 15.28 -18.52 -11.43
C LYS A 11 16.76 -18.13 -11.45
N ASP A 12 17.04 -16.88 -11.82
CA ASP A 12 18.41 -16.37 -11.95
C ASP A 12 18.75 -15.32 -10.88
N GLY A 13 17.81 -15.00 -9.99
CA GLY A 13 17.93 -13.95 -8.99
C GLY A 13 18.51 -14.47 -7.67
N LYS A 14 19.60 -13.85 -7.19
CA LYS A 14 20.15 -14.11 -5.86
C LYS A 14 19.44 -13.30 -4.75
N LEU A 15 18.75 -12.23 -5.12
CA LEU A 15 18.01 -11.34 -4.22
C LEU A 15 16.60 -11.13 -4.75
N ILE A 16 15.61 -11.43 -3.92
CA ILE A 16 14.21 -11.31 -4.26
C ILE A 16 13.60 -10.23 -3.37
N ALA A 17 13.07 -9.16 -3.99
CA ALA A 17 12.32 -8.14 -3.28
C ALA A 17 10.83 -8.52 -3.21
N ASN A 18 10.29 -8.49 -1.99
CA ASN A 18 8.84 -8.57 -1.77
C ASN A 18 8.20 -7.22 -2.13
N PRO A 19 7.05 -7.19 -2.81
CA PRO A 19 6.40 -5.93 -3.15
C PRO A 19 5.68 -5.31 -1.95
N ASN A 20 5.21 -4.09 -2.14
CA ASN A 20 4.27 -3.45 -1.23
C ASN A 20 3.02 -4.33 -1.05
N CYS A 21 2.49 -4.38 0.16
CA CYS A 21 1.35 -5.24 0.52
C CYS A 21 0.10 -4.91 -0.29
N THR A 22 -0.22 -3.63 -0.46
CA THR A 22 -1.36 -3.16 -1.24
C THR A 22 -1.22 -3.58 -2.70
N THR A 23 -0.03 -3.42 -3.28
CA THR A 23 0.27 -3.88 -4.64
C THR A 23 0.05 -5.38 -4.78
N ALA A 24 0.60 -6.18 -3.87
CA ALA A 24 0.48 -7.63 -3.94
C ALA A 24 -0.99 -8.08 -3.91
N ILE A 25 -1.77 -7.58 -2.95
CA ILE A 25 -3.19 -7.92 -2.78
C ILE A 25 -4.00 -7.49 -4.01
N GLY A 26 -3.81 -6.24 -4.46
CA GLY A 26 -4.53 -5.71 -5.61
C GLY A 26 -4.23 -6.47 -6.89
N LEU A 27 -2.96 -6.79 -7.13
CA LEU A 27 -2.55 -7.52 -8.33
C LEU A 27 -3.07 -8.95 -8.37
N MET A 28 -3.21 -9.64 -7.23
CA MET A 28 -3.80 -10.97 -7.18
C MET A 28 -5.24 -10.99 -7.71
N ALA A 29 -6.02 -9.93 -7.43
CA ALA A 29 -7.38 -9.79 -7.94
C ALA A 29 -7.42 -9.34 -9.41
N ILE A 30 -6.52 -8.44 -9.81
CA ILE A 30 -6.50 -7.81 -11.14
C ILE A 30 -5.88 -8.72 -12.20
N TRP A 31 -4.87 -9.52 -11.85
CA TRP A 31 -4.08 -10.30 -12.80
C TRP A 31 -4.90 -11.29 -13.65
N PRO A 32 -5.83 -12.08 -13.09
CA PRO A 32 -6.69 -12.92 -13.90
C PRO A 32 -7.53 -12.14 -14.92
N LEU A 33 -8.01 -10.96 -14.53
CA LEU A 33 -8.79 -10.09 -15.41
C LEU A 33 -7.91 -9.51 -16.53
N HIS A 34 -6.67 -9.13 -16.20
CA HIS A 34 -5.70 -8.68 -17.19
C HIS A 34 -5.41 -9.76 -18.23
N LYS A 35 -5.19 -10.99 -17.80
CA LYS A 35 -4.96 -12.13 -18.71
C LYS A 35 -6.14 -12.42 -19.64
N ALA A 36 -7.36 -12.28 -19.13
CA ALA A 36 -8.57 -12.61 -19.88
C ALA A 36 -9.01 -11.49 -20.83
N PHE A 37 -8.89 -10.24 -20.43
CA PHE A 37 -9.52 -9.11 -21.11
C PHE A 37 -8.53 -7.98 -21.47
N GLY A 38 -7.33 -7.98 -20.91
CA GLY A 38 -6.42 -6.85 -20.94
C GLY A 38 -6.90 -5.71 -20.01
N LEU A 39 -5.96 -4.87 -19.59
CA LEU A 39 -6.26 -3.69 -18.77
C LEU A 39 -6.00 -2.44 -19.59
N LYS A 40 -6.84 -1.42 -19.39
CA LYS A 40 -6.63 -0.08 -19.96
C LYS A 40 -6.14 0.92 -18.90
N LYS A 41 -6.56 0.74 -17.65
CA LYS A 41 -6.15 1.53 -16.50
C LYS A 41 -6.45 0.79 -15.20
N ILE A 42 -5.80 1.18 -14.11
CA ILE A 42 -6.07 0.72 -12.74
C ILE A 42 -6.42 1.95 -11.90
N ILE A 43 -7.55 1.88 -11.19
CA ILE A 43 -7.92 2.83 -10.15
C ILE A 43 -8.17 2.02 -8.89
N MET A 44 -7.46 2.36 -7.81
CA MET A 44 -7.49 1.59 -6.57
C MET A 44 -7.77 2.49 -5.38
N ALA A 45 -8.79 2.14 -4.60
CA ALA A 45 -9.08 2.75 -3.30
C ALA A 45 -8.95 1.67 -2.22
N THR A 46 -8.20 1.94 -1.16
CA THR A 46 -7.88 0.96 -0.12
C THR A 46 -8.15 1.48 1.27
N TYR A 47 -8.49 0.57 2.17
CA TYR A 47 -8.47 0.78 3.61
C TYR A 47 -7.38 -0.10 4.21
N GLN A 48 -6.44 0.50 4.92
CA GLN A 48 -5.28 -0.19 5.45
C GLN A 48 -5.23 -0.09 6.98
N ALA A 49 -4.88 -1.19 7.64
CA ALA A 49 -4.84 -1.26 9.09
C ALA A 49 -3.56 -0.61 9.67
N ALA A 50 -3.64 -0.17 10.92
CA ALA A 50 -2.51 0.36 11.69
C ALA A 50 -1.30 -0.60 11.75
N SER A 51 -1.56 -1.91 11.67
CA SER A 51 -0.51 -2.94 11.68
C SER A 51 0.48 -2.85 10.51
N GLY A 52 0.11 -2.18 9.42
CA GLY A 52 1.04 -1.89 8.31
C GLY A 52 2.22 -1.00 8.72
N ALA A 53 2.07 -0.18 9.77
CA ALA A 53 3.16 0.59 10.39
C ALA A 53 3.95 -0.20 11.45
N GLY A 54 3.73 -1.51 11.56
CA GLY A 54 4.40 -2.39 12.50
C GLY A 54 3.92 -2.22 13.95
N GLN A 55 4.72 -2.73 14.89
CA GLN A 55 4.37 -2.73 16.31
C GLN A 55 4.11 -1.31 16.83
N GLN A 56 4.92 -0.35 16.44
CA GLN A 56 4.78 1.05 16.89
C GLN A 56 3.43 1.66 16.48
N GLY A 57 2.95 1.38 15.28
CA GLY A 57 1.62 1.84 14.84
C GLY A 57 0.48 1.18 15.61
N MET A 58 0.59 -0.10 15.94
CA MET A 58 -0.39 -0.81 16.78
C MET A 58 -0.39 -0.28 18.22
N ASP A 59 0.78 -0.01 18.78
CA ASP A 59 0.92 0.55 20.12
C ASP A 59 0.33 1.97 20.18
N GLU A 60 0.65 2.83 19.21
CA GLU A 60 0.09 4.18 19.12
C GLU A 60 -1.46 4.16 19.03
N LEU A 61 -2.03 3.25 18.23
CA LEU A 61 -3.48 3.07 18.15
C LEU A 61 -4.06 2.63 19.50
N THR A 62 -3.42 1.68 20.17
CA THR A 62 -3.89 1.13 21.46
C THR A 62 -3.84 2.19 22.56
N GLU A 63 -2.71 2.85 22.74
CA GLU A 63 -2.51 3.90 23.73
C GLU A 63 -3.39 5.12 23.44
N GLY A 64 -3.48 5.51 22.17
CA GLY A 64 -4.34 6.61 21.73
C GLY A 64 -5.81 6.32 21.97
N THR A 65 -6.26 5.06 21.79
CA THR A 65 -7.65 4.65 22.09
C THR A 65 -7.94 4.77 23.59
N LYS A 66 -7.04 4.32 24.45
CA LYS A 66 -7.16 4.47 25.91
C LYS A 66 -7.26 5.94 26.31
N ALA A 67 -6.32 6.76 25.82
CA ALA A 67 -6.31 8.20 26.09
C ALA A 67 -7.62 8.88 25.66
N TYR A 68 -8.14 8.53 24.46
CA TYR A 68 -9.40 9.07 23.97
C TYR A 68 -10.59 8.71 24.87
N LEU A 69 -10.69 7.44 25.31
CA LEU A 69 -11.78 6.95 26.17
C LEU A 69 -11.73 7.56 27.58
N GLU A 70 -10.54 7.95 28.05
CA GLU A 70 -10.32 8.65 29.32
C GLU A 70 -10.53 10.19 29.20
N GLY A 71 -10.96 10.70 28.05
CA GLY A 71 -11.19 12.11 27.80
C GLY A 71 -9.93 12.92 27.52
N GLY A 72 -8.79 12.26 27.28
CA GLY A 72 -7.53 12.86 26.88
C GLY A 72 -7.39 13.03 25.38
N THR A 73 -6.22 13.53 24.95
CA THR A 73 -5.89 13.70 23.53
C THR A 73 -4.91 12.60 23.09
N PRO A 74 -5.27 11.77 22.10
CA PRO A 74 -4.35 10.80 21.51
C PRO A 74 -3.12 11.47 20.90
N LYS A 75 -1.94 10.88 21.10
CA LYS A 75 -0.72 11.25 20.39
C LYS A 75 -0.74 10.71 18.95
N ASN A 76 0.04 11.30 18.08
CA ASN A 76 0.21 10.88 16.69
C ASN A 76 1.67 11.10 16.25
N ASP A 77 2.56 10.27 16.78
CA ASP A 77 4.00 10.31 16.47
C ASP A 77 4.32 9.45 15.23
N ILE A 78 3.57 8.37 15.01
CA ILE A 78 3.73 7.43 13.90
C ILE A 78 2.80 7.81 12.73
N PHE A 79 1.53 8.09 13.01
CA PHE A 79 0.58 8.52 11.98
C PHE A 79 0.54 10.04 11.85
N SER A 80 0.13 10.54 10.68
CA SER A 80 0.04 11.98 10.41
C SER A 80 -1.05 12.70 11.22
N HIS A 81 -2.01 11.95 11.74
CA HIS A 81 -3.12 12.43 12.57
C HIS A 81 -3.52 11.37 13.60
N PRO A 82 -4.21 11.73 14.68
CA PRO A 82 -4.76 10.74 15.62
C PRO A 82 -5.65 9.72 14.92
N LEU A 83 -5.32 8.43 15.09
CA LEU A 83 -6.02 7.35 14.39
C LEU A 83 -7.26 6.81 15.15
N PRO A 84 -7.36 6.82 16.50
CA PRO A 84 -8.51 6.27 17.18
C PRO A 84 -9.84 6.85 16.69
N PHE A 85 -10.78 5.99 16.30
CA PHE A 85 -12.10 6.34 15.75
C PHE A 85 -12.06 7.24 14.50
N ASN A 86 -10.98 7.17 13.75
CA ASN A 86 -10.74 8.03 12.59
C ASN A 86 -10.32 7.22 11.35
N VAL A 87 -10.38 7.87 10.19
CA VAL A 87 -9.79 7.41 8.93
C VAL A 87 -8.89 8.53 8.41
N ILE A 88 -7.62 8.23 8.21
CA ILE A 88 -6.62 9.19 7.73
C ILE A 88 -6.43 8.96 6.23
N PRO A 89 -6.81 9.91 5.34
CA PRO A 89 -6.68 9.75 3.89
C PRO A 89 -5.25 10.01 3.42
N GLN A 90 -4.29 9.45 4.13
CA GLN A 90 -2.87 9.59 3.85
C GLN A 90 -2.11 8.40 4.43
N ILE A 91 -1.31 7.74 3.60
CA ILE A 91 -0.34 6.75 4.05
C ILE A 91 1.03 7.14 3.48
N ASP A 92 2.05 7.23 4.36
CA ASP A 92 3.39 7.69 4.04
C ASP A 92 3.42 9.21 3.67
N LYS A 93 4.53 9.71 3.19
CA LYS A 93 4.77 11.14 2.94
C LYS A 93 4.33 11.54 1.54
N PHE A 94 3.79 12.74 1.42
CA PHE A 94 3.52 13.35 0.12
C PHE A 94 4.80 13.57 -0.67
N GLN A 95 4.71 13.33 -1.97
CA GLN A 95 5.76 13.61 -2.96
C GLN A 95 5.47 14.94 -3.66
N GLU A 96 6.43 15.46 -4.40
CA GLU A 96 6.29 16.72 -5.15
C GLU A 96 5.11 16.73 -6.15
N ASN A 97 4.73 15.56 -6.62
CA ASN A 97 3.60 15.38 -7.55
C ASN A 97 2.22 15.34 -6.87
N GLY A 98 2.15 15.55 -5.55
CA GLY A 98 0.92 15.55 -4.77
C GLY A 98 0.39 14.16 -4.39
N TYR A 99 1.03 13.08 -4.82
CA TYR A 99 0.73 11.72 -4.38
C TYR A 99 1.56 11.37 -3.15
N THR A 100 1.05 10.48 -2.32
CA THR A 100 1.85 9.87 -1.25
C THR A 100 2.83 8.86 -1.82
N LYS A 101 3.89 8.58 -1.07
CA LYS A 101 4.85 7.54 -1.47
C LYS A 101 4.19 6.16 -1.56
N GLU A 102 3.17 5.89 -0.73
CA GLU A 102 2.40 4.63 -0.78
C GLU A 102 1.67 4.49 -2.12
N GLU A 103 0.98 5.53 -2.58
CA GLU A 103 0.32 5.56 -3.89
C GLU A 103 1.31 5.39 -5.04
N MET A 104 2.48 6.02 -4.93
CA MET A 104 3.53 5.88 -5.95
C MET A 104 4.13 4.48 -5.98
N LYS A 105 4.31 3.82 -4.82
CA LYS A 105 4.74 2.41 -4.78
C LYS A 105 3.78 1.52 -5.58
N VAL A 106 2.47 1.65 -5.34
CA VAL A 106 1.45 0.90 -6.09
C VAL A 106 1.59 1.15 -7.59
N THR A 107 1.75 2.40 -8.00
CA THR A 107 1.92 2.77 -9.41
C THR A 107 3.15 2.12 -10.03
N TRP A 108 4.31 2.28 -9.41
CA TRP A 108 5.58 1.75 -9.95
C TRP A 108 5.59 0.21 -9.96
N GLU A 109 5.12 -0.39 -8.88
CA GLU A 109 5.15 -1.84 -8.74
C GLU A 109 4.13 -2.56 -9.63
N CYS A 110 2.92 -2.01 -9.81
CA CYS A 110 1.94 -2.55 -10.76
C CYS A 110 2.54 -2.59 -12.18
N ARG A 111 3.15 -1.49 -12.62
CA ARG A 111 3.79 -1.43 -13.93
C ARG A 111 4.91 -2.45 -14.05
N LYS A 112 5.81 -2.49 -13.09
CA LYS A 112 6.96 -3.39 -13.08
C LYS A 112 6.58 -4.87 -13.02
N ILE A 113 5.67 -5.24 -12.13
CA ILE A 113 5.31 -6.65 -11.87
C ILE A 113 4.51 -7.22 -13.05
N CYS A 114 3.58 -6.44 -13.59
CA CYS A 114 2.76 -6.87 -14.72
C CYS A 114 3.39 -6.62 -16.10
N GLY A 115 4.58 -6.02 -16.16
CA GLY A 115 5.25 -5.68 -17.42
C GLY A 115 4.46 -4.65 -18.26
N LEU A 116 3.77 -3.73 -17.59
CA LEU A 116 3.01 -2.67 -18.25
C LEU A 116 3.93 -1.52 -18.67
N ALA A 117 3.49 -0.72 -19.64
CA ALA A 117 4.22 0.46 -20.09
C ALA A 117 4.42 1.48 -18.95
N ASP A 118 5.49 2.28 -19.00
CA ASP A 118 5.83 3.26 -17.98
C ASP A 118 4.78 4.37 -17.82
N ASP A 119 4.02 4.64 -18.85
CA ASP A 119 2.91 5.60 -18.88
C ASP A 119 1.54 4.97 -18.61
N PHE A 120 1.48 3.64 -18.39
CA PHE A 120 0.21 2.96 -18.09
C PHE A 120 -0.50 3.59 -16.90
N PRO A 121 -1.79 3.97 -17.02
CA PRO A 121 -2.50 4.71 -15.97
C PRO A 121 -2.77 3.83 -14.73
N VAL A 122 -2.15 4.15 -13.60
CA VAL A 122 -2.41 3.60 -12.26
C VAL A 122 -2.63 4.76 -11.32
N ARG A 123 -3.76 4.71 -10.58
CA ARG A 123 -4.15 5.74 -9.61
C ARG A 123 -4.71 5.06 -8.36
#